data_78ddf4c9c1fa5dc7eb2cb6731121bf69
#
_entry.id   78ddf4c9c1fa5dc7eb2cb6731121bf69
#
_cell.length_a   1.000
_cell.length_b   1.000
_cell.length_c   1.000
_cell.angle_alpha   90.00
_cell.angle_beta   90.00
_cell.angle_gamma   90.00
#
_symmetry.space_group_name_H-M   'P 1'
#
loop_
_entity.id
_entity.type
_entity.pdbx_description
1 polymer ?
#
loop_
_entity_poly.entity_id
_entity_poly.type
_entity_poly.pdbx_seq_one_letter_code
_entity_poly.pdbx_strand_id
1 'polypeptide(L)'
;MPHFPKNLATPKHNMSAKTAPPTDPAQGKRTLGIIFLTLFIDLVGFSIIFPLFPAMLDYYLPDGAGDGSLLGQLIAPLSAWAERSGAEDPRFMTAVLFGGILGSLYSILQFLCAPLWGAYSDRVGRRKVLLITIAGLALSYAAWFFAASFWVLVLARVVGGAMGGNLSVATAAVADTTTREKRSSGLAIIGIAFGLGFITGPGIGGLFAKINLLEHYPSLQQFGVNPFSVPALVSFLLAVS
;
A
#
# COMPACT_ATOMS: atom_id res chain seq x y z
N MET A 1 64.37 33.24 13.98
CA MET A 1 63.23 32.92 13.06
C MET A 1 63.33 31.42 12.72
N PRO A 2 62.43 30.57 13.15
CA PRO A 2 62.47 29.15 12.81
C PRO A 2 61.75 28.90 11.48
N HIS A 3 62.39 28.19 10.59
CA HIS A 3 61.85 27.71 9.32
C HIS A 3 60.76 26.66 9.53
N PHE A 4 59.52 26.94 9.13
CA PHE A 4 58.46 25.96 8.98
C PHE A 4 58.61 25.21 7.63
N PRO A 5 58.58 23.89 7.58
CA PRO A 5 58.57 23.16 6.32
C PRO A 5 57.18 23.24 5.69
N LYS A 6 57.14 23.86 4.50
CA LYS A 6 55.98 23.80 3.58
C LYS A 6 55.99 22.45 2.86
N ASN A 7 55.30 21.43 3.38
CA ASN A 7 54.84 20.29 2.61
C ASN A 7 53.92 19.42 3.43
N LEU A 8 52.67 19.93 3.65
CA LEU A 8 51.56 19.08 4.02
C LEU A 8 50.83 18.76 2.71
N ALA A 9 51.26 17.64 2.08
CA ALA A 9 50.47 17.01 0.98
C ALA A 9 49.16 16.50 1.62
N THR A 10 48.08 17.21 1.36
CA THR A 10 46.73 16.74 1.67
C THR A 10 46.52 15.41 0.95
N PRO A 11 46.10 14.33 1.63
CA PRO A 11 45.74 13.10 0.96
C PRO A 11 44.55 13.40 0.04
N LYS A 12 44.77 13.34 -1.28
CA LYS A 12 43.69 13.29 -2.26
C LYS A 12 42.89 12.04 -1.95
N HIS A 13 41.80 12.22 -1.20
CA HIS A 13 40.78 11.21 -1.02
C HIS A 13 40.16 10.97 -2.40
N ASN A 14 40.72 10.01 -3.10
CA ASN A 14 40.26 9.56 -4.40
C ASN A 14 38.93 8.83 -4.17
N MET A 15 37.86 9.60 -3.95
CA MET A 15 36.50 9.11 -4.08
C MET A 15 36.31 8.78 -5.58
N SER A 16 36.79 7.60 -5.96
CA SER A 16 36.35 6.95 -7.16
C SER A 16 34.83 6.79 -7.05
N ALA A 17 34.12 7.82 -7.51
CA ALA A 17 32.70 7.70 -7.78
C ALA A 17 32.58 6.49 -8.72
N LYS A 18 32.07 5.36 -8.21
CA LYS A 18 31.57 4.29 -9.05
C LYS A 18 30.51 4.93 -9.97
N THR A 19 30.96 5.43 -11.11
CA THR A 19 30.07 5.74 -12.21
C THR A 19 29.42 4.42 -12.58
N ALA A 20 28.13 4.29 -12.23
CA ALA A 20 27.34 3.18 -12.70
C ALA A 20 27.51 3.08 -14.21
N PRO A 21 27.69 1.88 -14.78
CA PRO A 21 27.86 1.72 -16.22
C PRO A 21 26.69 2.40 -16.92
N PRO A 22 26.88 3.04 -18.07
CA PRO A 22 25.80 3.64 -18.84
C PRO A 22 24.78 2.56 -19.15
N THR A 23 23.65 2.61 -18.48
CA THR A 23 22.53 1.71 -18.78
C THR A 23 22.07 2.06 -20.19
N ASP A 24 21.97 1.04 -21.04
CA ASP A 24 21.37 1.16 -22.37
C ASP A 24 20.04 1.93 -22.21
N PRO A 25 19.82 3.03 -22.96
CA PRO A 25 18.59 3.82 -22.86
C PRO A 25 17.31 2.99 -23.02
N ALA A 26 17.35 1.90 -23.79
CA ALA A 26 16.24 0.97 -23.95
C ALA A 26 15.99 0.17 -22.66
N GLN A 27 17.04 -0.27 -21.98
CA GLN A 27 16.93 -0.99 -20.70
C GLN A 27 16.40 -0.08 -19.59
N GLY A 28 16.83 1.18 -19.54
CA GLY A 28 16.31 2.17 -18.59
C GLY A 28 14.80 2.41 -18.74
N LYS A 29 14.31 2.57 -19.98
CA LYS A 29 12.88 2.74 -20.26
C LYS A 29 12.08 1.51 -19.86
N ARG A 30 12.56 0.31 -20.13
CA ARG A 30 11.91 -0.96 -19.76
C ARG A 30 11.80 -1.08 -18.24
N THR A 31 12.85 -0.75 -17.50
CA THR A 31 12.85 -0.78 -16.04
C THR A 31 11.84 0.20 -15.46
N LEU A 32 11.80 1.44 -15.97
CA LEU A 32 10.80 2.44 -15.54
C LEU A 32 9.37 2.00 -15.83
N GLY A 33 9.12 1.35 -16.98
CA GLY A 33 7.81 0.80 -17.32
C GLY A 33 7.37 -0.32 -16.35
N ILE A 34 8.30 -1.20 -15.95
CA ILE A 34 8.02 -2.25 -14.97
C ILE A 34 7.73 -1.62 -13.59
N ILE A 35 8.52 -0.64 -13.16
CA ILE A 35 8.29 0.07 -11.88
C ILE A 35 6.93 0.75 -11.89
N PHE A 36 6.58 1.45 -12.98
CA PHE A 36 5.28 2.07 -13.14
C PHE A 36 4.15 1.04 -12.99
N LEU A 37 4.22 -0.05 -13.75
CA LEU A 37 3.17 -1.08 -13.73
C LEU A 37 3.03 -1.71 -12.35
N THR A 38 4.14 -2.05 -11.72
CA THR A 38 4.15 -2.62 -10.36
C THR A 38 3.48 -1.69 -9.35
N LEU A 39 3.86 -0.41 -9.33
CA LEU A 39 3.26 0.58 -8.42
C LEU A 39 1.81 0.88 -8.75
N PHE A 40 1.47 0.97 -10.04
CA PHE A 40 0.10 1.20 -10.47
C PHE A 40 -0.82 0.08 -10.01
N ILE A 41 -0.45 -1.19 -10.26
CA ILE A 41 -1.22 -2.36 -9.84
C ILE A 41 -1.33 -2.42 -8.30
N ASP A 42 -0.24 -2.16 -7.60
CA ASP A 42 -0.22 -2.13 -6.13
C ASP A 42 -1.20 -1.08 -5.57
N LEU A 43 -1.17 0.13 -6.12
CA LEU A 43 -2.06 1.22 -5.71
C LEU A 43 -3.53 0.99 -6.09
N VAL A 44 -3.79 0.38 -7.24
CA VAL A 44 -5.14 -0.07 -7.60
C VAL A 44 -5.63 -1.08 -6.56
N GLY A 45 -4.85 -2.13 -6.27
CA GLY A 45 -5.21 -3.16 -5.28
C GLY A 45 -5.44 -2.58 -3.87
N PHE A 46 -4.60 -1.61 -3.46
CA PHE A 46 -4.76 -0.91 -2.18
C PHE A 46 -6.04 -0.07 -2.12
N SER A 47 -6.35 0.69 -3.17
CA SER A 47 -7.45 1.67 -3.15
C SER A 47 -8.83 1.09 -3.49
N ILE A 48 -8.89 -0.15 -3.99
CA ILE A 48 -10.16 -0.88 -4.24
C ILE A 48 -11.08 -0.89 -3.02
N ILE A 49 -10.53 -0.94 -1.80
CA ILE A 49 -11.31 -1.03 -0.57
C ILE A 49 -12.08 0.26 -0.21
N PHE A 50 -11.65 1.43 -0.69
CA PHE A 50 -12.16 2.72 -0.20
C PHE A 50 -13.68 2.90 -0.33
N PRO A 51 -14.30 2.60 -1.47
CA PRO A 51 -15.75 2.73 -1.60
C PRO A 51 -16.53 1.67 -0.80
N LEU A 52 -15.85 0.66 -0.26
CA LEU A 52 -16.48 -0.44 0.46
C LEU A 52 -16.68 -0.14 1.96
N PHE A 53 -16.01 0.88 2.51
CA PHE A 53 -16.03 1.15 3.96
C PHE A 53 -17.42 1.29 4.56
N PRO A 54 -18.40 2.00 3.94
CA PRO A 54 -19.75 2.06 4.48
C PRO A 54 -20.40 0.68 4.60
N ALA A 55 -20.36 -0.11 3.53
CA ALA A 55 -20.93 -1.46 3.52
C ALA A 55 -20.16 -2.42 4.45
N MET A 56 -18.85 -2.24 4.61
CA MET A 56 -18.03 -3.01 5.55
C MET A 56 -18.40 -2.70 7.01
N LEU A 57 -18.63 -1.43 7.34
CA LEU A 57 -19.08 -1.06 8.68
C LEU A 57 -20.43 -1.72 8.98
N ASP A 58 -21.38 -1.67 8.04
CA ASP A 58 -22.70 -2.32 8.19
C ASP A 58 -22.59 -3.84 8.34
N TYR A 59 -21.67 -4.48 7.62
CA TYR A 59 -21.46 -5.92 7.68
C TYR A 59 -20.81 -6.39 8.99
N TYR A 60 -19.77 -5.69 9.46
CA TYR A 60 -19.04 -6.09 10.66
C TYR A 60 -19.67 -5.58 11.95
N LEU A 61 -20.56 -4.59 11.88
CA LEU A 61 -21.22 -3.96 13.01
C LEU A 61 -22.72 -3.68 12.68
N PRO A 62 -23.52 -4.74 12.41
CA PRO A 62 -24.91 -4.58 11.97
C PRO A 62 -25.79 -3.90 13.02
N ASP A 63 -25.55 -4.19 14.31
CA ASP A 63 -26.32 -3.63 15.44
C ASP A 63 -25.80 -2.25 15.90
N GLY A 64 -24.82 -1.71 15.19
CA GLY A 64 -24.22 -0.41 15.48
C GLY A 64 -23.29 -0.41 16.70
N ALA A 65 -22.86 0.78 17.12
CA ALA A 65 -21.84 0.94 18.16
C ALA A 65 -22.28 0.46 19.56
N GLY A 66 -23.54 0.12 19.74
CA GLY A 66 -24.13 -0.34 21.02
C GLY A 66 -24.16 -1.85 21.19
N ASP A 67 -23.60 -2.65 20.28
CA ASP A 67 -23.66 -4.12 20.31
C ASP A 67 -22.86 -4.80 21.43
N GLY A 68 -22.09 -4.04 22.20
CA GLY A 68 -21.25 -4.54 23.30
C GLY A 68 -19.97 -5.24 22.83
N SER A 69 -19.77 -5.45 21.53
CA SER A 69 -18.55 -6.04 20.98
C SER A 69 -17.34 -5.09 21.15
N LEU A 70 -16.12 -5.66 21.05
CA LEU A 70 -14.90 -4.84 21.04
C LEU A 70 -14.90 -3.85 19.87
N LEU A 71 -15.42 -4.25 18.72
CA LEU A 71 -15.56 -3.34 17.58
C LEU A 71 -16.55 -2.22 17.90
N GLY A 72 -17.72 -2.53 18.46
CA GLY A 72 -18.70 -1.55 18.89
C GLY A 72 -18.10 -0.53 19.86
N GLN A 73 -17.33 -0.99 20.84
CA GLN A 73 -16.63 -0.11 21.80
C GLN A 73 -15.59 0.80 21.12
N LEU A 74 -14.87 0.32 20.10
CA LEU A 74 -13.93 1.13 19.33
C LEU A 74 -14.62 2.15 18.43
N ILE A 75 -15.80 1.83 17.89
CA ILE A 75 -16.57 2.69 17.00
C ILE A 75 -17.46 3.68 17.75
N ALA A 76 -17.90 3.37 18.98
CA ALA A 76 -18.78 4.23 19.76
C ALA A 76 -18.29 5.69 19.90
N PRO A 77 -16.99 5.98 20.17
CA PRO A 77 -16.51 7.35 20.22
C PRO A 77 -16.63 8.08 18.87
N LEU A 78 -16.44 7.35 17.77
CA LEU A 78 -16.52 7.91 16.40
C LEU A 78 -17.98 8.24 16.05
N SER A 79 -18.92 7.35 16.38
CA SER A 79 -20.37 7.58 16.19
C SER A 79 -20.83 8.77 17.02
N ALA A 80 -20.46 8.83 18.30
CA ALA A 80 -20.78 9.94 19.16
C ALA A 80 -20.19 11.28 18.68
N TRP A 81 -19.00 11.25 18.10
CA TRP A 81 -18.40 12.43 17.50
C TRP A 81 -19.13 12.84 16.21
N ALA A 82 -19.47 11.89 15.33
CA ALA A 82 -20.22 12.13 14.11
C ALA A 82 -21.59 12.77 14.39
N GLU A 83 -22.32 12.26 15.39
CA GLU A 83 -23.60 12.83 15.85
C GLU A 83 -23.45 14.27 16.34
N ARG A 84 -22.42 14.57 17.14
CA ARG A 84 -22.16 15.91 17.68
C ARG A 84 -21.65 16.89 16.64
N SER A 85 -21.04 16.42 15.55
CA SER A 85 -20.48 17.28 14.51
C SER A 85 -21.55 17.98 13.66
N GLY A 86 -22.83 17.59 13.78
CA GLY A 86 -23.91 18.10 12.95
C GLY A 86 -23.87 17.58 11.51
N ALA A 87 -23.24 16.42 11.28
CA ALA A 87 -23.22 15.79 9.96
C ALA A 87 -24.63 15.45 9.49
N GLU A 88 -24.95 15.67 8.22
CA GLU A 88 -26.25 15.32 7.63
C GLU A 88 -26.53 13.82 7.74
N ASP A 89 -25.49 12.98 7.59
CA ASP A 89 -25.54 11.53 7.78
C ASP A 89 -24.44 11.10 8.75
N PRO A 90 -24.73 11.00 10.08
CA PRO A 90 -23.75 10.58 11.07
C PRO A 90 -23.24 9.14 10.84
N ARG A 91 -24.07 8.24 10.27
CA ARG A 91 -23.66 6.87 9.97
C ARG A 91 -22.63 6.82 8.85
N PHE A 92 -22.85 7.56 7.77
CA PHE A 92 -21.88 7.70 6.71
C PHE A 92 -20.57 8.33 7.20
N MET A 93 -20.65 9.36 8.03
CA MET A 93 -19.49 9.98 8.66
C MET A 93 -18.71 8.97 9.51
N THR A 94 -19.40 8.15 10.30
CA THR A 94 -18.78 7.08 11.10
C THR A 94 -18.07 6.06 10.19
N ALA A 95 -18.68 5.70 9.07
CA ALA A 95 -18.07 4.79 8.10
C ALA A 95 -16.80 5.37 7.44
N VAL A 96 -16.80 6.67 7.15
CA VAL A 96 -15.60 7.38 6.64
C VAL A 96 -14.48 7.36 7.69
N LEU A 97 -14.80 7.64 8.96
CA LEU A 97 -13.84 7.60 10.07
C LEU A 97 -13.28 6.17 10.29
N PHE A 98 -14.15 5.17 10.25
CA PHE A 98 -13.78 3.76 10.31
C PHE A 98 -12.78 3.39 9.18
N GLY A 99 -13.12 3.77 7.95
CA GLY A 99 -12.23 3.59 6.80
C GLY A 99 -10.91 4.35 6.96
N GLY A 100 -10.97 5.56 7.50
CA GLY A 100 -9.79 6.37 7.82
C GLY A 100 -8.85 5.68 8.82
N ILE A 101 -9.39 5.03 9.86
CA ILE A 101 -8.60 4.25 10.84
C ILE A 101 -7.93 3.04 10.16
N LEU A 102 -8.68 2.28 9.37
CA LEU A 102 -8.13 1.11 8.65
C LEU A 102 -7.06 1.53 7.62
N GLY A 103 -7.27 2.63 6.91
CA GLY A 103 -6.30 3.20 5.98
C GLY A 103 -5.06 3.74 6.70
N SER A 104 -5.26 4.41 7.85
CA SER A 104 -4.16 4.93 8.67
C SER A 104 -3.32 3.81 9.25
N LEU A 105 -3.94 2.74 9.75
CA LEU A 105 -3.22 1.56 10.24
C LEU A 105 -2.28 0.99 9.17
N TYR A 106 -2.78 0.80 7.95
CA TYR A 106 -1.98 0.35 6.83
C TYR A 106 -0.83 1.32 6.52
N SER A 107 -1.13 2.62 6.40
CA SER A 107 -0.16 3.65 6.01
C SER A 107 0.93 3.86 7.07
N ILE A 108 0.59 3.79 8.36
CA ILE A 108 1.55 3.89 9.46
C ILE A 108 2.52 2.69 9.41
N LEU A 109 2.00 1.48 9.25
CA LEU A 109 2.85 0.29 9.14
C LEU A 109 3.74 0.34 7.90
N GLN A 110 3.19 0.77 6.75
CA GLN A 110 3.96 0.99 5.54
C GLN A 110 5.08 2.00 5.77
N PHE A 111 4.80 3.14 6.41
CA PHE A 111 5.79 4.16 6.73
C PHE A 111 6.90 3.61 7.64
N LEU A 112 6.55 2.88 8.69
CA LEU A 112 7.52 2.31 9.63
C LEU A 112 8.38 1.20 8.98
N CYS A 113 7.80 0.38 8.10
CA CYS A 113 8.50 -0.73 7.45
C CYS A 113 9.26 -0.30 6.18
N ALA A 114 8.89 0.82 5.54
CA ALA A 114 9.52 1.27 4.29
C ALA A 114 11.05 1.44 4.38
N PRO A 115 11.64 2.04 5.44
CA PRO A 115 13.10 2.13 5.59
C PRO A 115 13.77 0.76 5.72
N LEU A 116 13.11 -0.20 6.41
CA LEU A 116 13.62 -1.56 6.59
C LEU A 116 13.68 -2.29 5.24
N TRP A 117 12.62 -2.21 4.45
CA TRP A 117 12.56 -2.77 3.10
C TRP A 117 13.57 -2.09 2.16
N GLY A 118 13.72 -0.76 2.25
CA GLY A 118 14.73 0.00 1.53
C GLY A 118 16.14 -0.51 1.81
N ALA A 119 16.53 -0.54 3.09
CA ALA A 119 17.85 -1.01 3.53
C ALA A 119 18.11 -2.49 3.20
N TYR A 120 17.09 -3.34 3.32
CA TYR A 120 17.18 -4.75 2.94
C TYR A 120 17.37 -4.90 1.43
N SER A 121 16.71 -4.08 0.63
CA SER A 121 16.84 -4.10 -0.83
C SER A 121 18.23 -3.65 -1.32
N ASP A 122 18.92 -2.80 -0.56
CA ASP A 122 20.31 -2.42 -0.85
C ASP A 122 21.27 -3.60 -0.71
N ARG A 123 20.98 -4.54 0.22
CA ARG A 123 21.83 -5.69 0.53
C ARG A 123 21.57 -6.89 -0.39
N VAL A 124 20.30 -7.22 -0.63
CA VAL A 124 19.92 -8.46 -1.35
C VAL A 124 19.47 -8.22 -2.79
N GLY A 125 19.33 -6.95 -3.18
CA GLY A 125 18.93 -6.52 -4.52
C GLY A 125 17.45 -6.15 -4.63
N ARG A 126 17.14 -5.08 -5.38
CA ARG A 126 15.81 -4.48 -5.54
C ARG A 126 14.75 -5.50 -5.97
N ARG A 127 15.06 -6.30 -7.01
CA ARG A 127 14.11 -7.28 -7.58
C ARG A 127 13.62 -8.31 -6.56
N LYS A 128 14.54 -8.85 -5.74
CA LYS A 128 14.18 -9.88 -4.76
C LYS A 128 13.24 -9.32 -3.70
N VAL A 129 13.52 -8.10 -3.22
CA VAL A 129 12.69 -7.47 -2.19
C VAL A 129 11.33 -7.08 -2.75
N LEU A 130 11.25 -6.53 -3.97
CA LEU A 130 9.96 -6.27 -4.62
C LEU A 130 9.11 -7.54 -4.73
N LEU A 131 9.70 -8.68 -5.11
CA LEU A 131 8.96 -9.95 -5.19
C LEU A 131 8.46 -10.41 -3.81
N ILE A 132 9.27 -10.27 -2.75
CA ILE A 132 8.88 -10.63 -1.39
C ILE A 132 7.73 -9.74 -0.90
N THR A 133 7.83 -8.43 -1.11
CA THR A 133 6.81 -7.47 -0.67
C THR A 133 5.50 -7.64 -1.44
N ILE A 134 5.56 -7.89 -2.75
CA ILE A 134 4.38 -8.19 -3.58
C ILE A 134 3.73 -9.52 -3.15
N ALA A 135 4.52 -10.56 -2.89
CA ALA A 135 3.99 -11.83 -2.40
C ALA A 135 3.29 -11.68 -1.03
N GLY A 136 3.89 -10.89 -0.12
CA GLY A 136 3.26 -10.56 1.16
C GLY A 136 1.98 -9.74 1.01
N LEU A 137 1.95 -8.82 0.03
CA LEU A 137 0.75 -8.06 -0.30
C LEU A 137 -0.35 -8.96 -0.88
N ALA A 138 -0.01 -9.87 -1.80
CA ALA A 138 -0.94 -10.87 -2.30
C ALA A 138 -1.51 -11.73 -1.16
N LEU A 139 -0.68 -12.15 -0.20
CA LEU A 139 -1.13 -12.87 0.99
C LEU A 139 -2.12 -12.03 1.82
N SER A 140 -1.89 -10.72 1.96
CA SER A 140 -2.82 -9.82 2.66
C SER A 140 -4.18 -9.74 1.95
N TYR A 141 -4.21 -9.70 0.63
CA TYR A 141 -5.46 -9.72 -0.14
C TYR A 141 -6.16 -11.07 -0.07
N ALA A 142 -5.41 -12.18 -0.05
CA ALA A 142 -5.97 -13.51 0.20
C ALA A 142 -6.59 -13.60 1.62
N ALA A 143 -5.94 -13.04 2.63
CA ALA A 143 -6.51 -12.97 3.97
C ALA A 143 -7.78 -12.10 4.00
N TRP A 144 -7.82 -10.99 3.25
CA TRP A 144 -9.03 -10.18 3.12
C TRP A 144 -10.16 -10.94 2.42
N PHE A 145 -9.87 -11.75 1.40
CA PHE A 145 -10.87 -12.61 0.75
C PHE A 145 -11.62 -13.49 1.75
N PHE A 146 -10.93 -14.02 2.77
CA PHE A 146 -11.50 -14.87 3.82
C PHE A 146 -11.85 -14.09 5.10
N ALA A 147 -12.00 -12.78 5.06
CA ALA A 147 -12.25 -11.95 6.22
C ALA A 147 -13.73 -11.90 6.59
N ALA A 148 -14.33 -13.02 7.00
CA ALA A 148 -15.68 -13.04 7.60
C ALA A 148 -15.73 -12.28 8.94
N SER A 149 -14.61 -12.19 9.66
CA SER A 149 -14.47 -11.44 10.90
C SER A 149 -13.69 -10.14 10.68
N PHE A 150 -14.10 -9.07 11.36
CA PHE A 150 -13.39 -7.79 11.37
C PHE A 150 -11.91 -7.95 11.74
N TRP A 151 -11.57 -8.81 12.68
CA TRP A 151 -10.19 -9.01 13.12
C TRP A 151 -9.30 -9.66 12.05
N VAL A 152 -9.87 -10.50 11.20
CA VAL A 152 -9.15 -11.04 10.03
C VAL A 152 -8.89 -9.92 9.01
N LEU A 153 -9.84 -9.01 8.81
CA LEU A 153 -9.61 -7.81 7.98
C LEU A 153 -8.50 -6.92 8.55
N VAL A 154 -8.50 -6.68 9.87
CA VAL A 154 -7.43 -5.92 10.54
C VAL A 154 -6.09 -6.60 10.33
N LEU A 155 -6.00 -7.92 10.52
CA LEU A 155 -4.78 -8.69 10.28
C LEU A 155 -4.31 -8.56 8.83
N ALA A 156 -5.22 -8.65 7.87
CA ALA A 156 -4.92 -8.43 6.45
C ALA A 156 -4.33 -7.03 6.22
N ARG A 157 -4.89 -5.97 6.85
CA ARG A 157 -4.37 -4.60 6.77
C ARG A 157 -2.98 -4.46 7.41
N VAL A 158 -2.76 -5.13 8.54
CA VAL A 158 -1.45 -5.16 9.23
C VAL A 158 -0.39 -5.83 8.34
N VAL A 159 -0.68 -7.01 7.80
CA VAL A 159 0.23 -7.72 6.88
C VAL A 159 0.50 -6.87 5.64
N GLY A 160 -0.53 -6.34 5.00
CA GLY A 160 -0.40 -5.50 3.81
C GLY A 160 0.44 -4.24 4.07
N GLY A 161 0.18 -3.54 5.17
CA GLY A 161 0.96 -2.36 5.56
C GLY A 161 2.43 -2.70 5.85
N ALA A 162 2.69 -3.78 6.60
CA ALA A 162 4.06 -4.23 6.89
C ALA A 162 4.83 -4.64 5.62
N MET A 163 4.14 -5.20 4.62
CA MET A 163 4.71 -5.58 3.32
C MET A 163 4.72 -4.44 2.30
N GLY A 164 4.11 -3.29 2.59
CA GLY A 164 3.98 -2.13 1.71
C GLY A 164 5.30 -1.38 1.44
N GLY A 165 6.44 -2.08 1.36
CA GLY A 165 7.76 -1.51 1.06
C GLY A 165 7.98 -1.14 -0.42
N ASN A 166 7.04 -1.49 -1.30
CA ASN A 166 7.17 -1.36 -2.76
C ASN A 166 7.55 0.04 -3.20
N LEU A 167 6.94 1.08 -2.62
CA LEU A 167 7.21 2.47 -2.95
C LEU A 167 8.67 2.86 -2.67
N SER A 168 9.23 2.50 -1.50
CA SER A 168 10.60 2.87 -1.14
C SER A 168 11.61 2.15 -2.02
N VAL A 169 11.40 0.86 -2.29
CA VAL A 169 12.27 0.05 -3.16
C VAL A 169 12.18 0.52 -4.61
N ALA A 170 10.98 0.86 -5.10
CA ALA A 170 10.77 1.39 -6.45
C ALA A 170 11.43 2.76 -6.64
N THR A 171 11.29 3.66 -5.66
CA THR A 171 11.95 4.98 -5.68
C THR A 171 13.48 4.83 -5.73
N ALA A 172 14.04 3.91 -4.93
CA ALA A 172 15.46 3.61 -4.98
C ALA A 172 15.87 3.01 -6.34
N ALA A 173 15.08 2.09 -6.90
CA ALA A 173 15.34 1.51 -8.22
C ALA A 173 15.31 2.57 -9.35
N VAL A 174 14.40 3.55 -9.29
CA VAL A 174 14.40 4.71 -10.19
C VAL A 174 15.70 5.50 -10.05
N ALA A 175 16.13 5.78 -8.81
CA ALA A 175 17.37 6.52 -8.56
C ALA A 175 18.62 5.77 -9.08
N ASP A 176 18.62 4.44 -8.98
CA ASP A 176 19.74 3.59 -9.44
C ASP A 176 19.79 3.47 -10.97
N THR A 177 18.65 3.62 -11.67
CA THR A 177 18.54 3.40 -13.13
C THR A 177 18.45 4.68 -13.95
N THR A 178 18.36 5.85 -13.30
CA THR A 178 18.27 7.14 -13.99
C THR A 178 19.51 8.00 -13.75
N THR A 179 19.92 8.77 -14.78
CA THR A 179 20.95 9.80 -14.60
C THR A 179 20.40 10.95 -13.73
N ARG A 180 21.29 11.78 -13.19
CA ARG A 180 20.91 12.89 -12.31
C ARG A 180 19.93 13.84 -12.99
N GLU A 181 20.09 14.09 -14.29
CA GLU A 181 19.24 14.96 -15.11
C GLU A 181 17.86 14.35 -15.37
N LYS A 182 17.75 13.01 -15.45
CA LYS A 182 16.50 12.29 -15.74
C LYS A 182 15.79 11.81 -14.49
N ARG A 183 16.37 11.98 -13.30
CA ARG A 183 15.80 11.49 -12.04
C ARG A 183 14.43 12.11 -11.74
N SER A 184 14.27 13.41 -12.01
CA SER A 184 12.97 14.08 -11.84
C SER A 184 11.89 13.46 -12.71
N SER A 185 12.19 13.19 -13.98
CA SER A 185 11.25 12.49 -14.88
C SER A 185 10.94 11.06 -14.43
N GLY A 186 11.95 10.33 -13.91
CA GLY A 186 11.75 9.01 -13.34
C GLY A 186 10.82 9.02 -12.12
N LEU A 187 10.98 9.99 -11.21
CA LEU A 187 10.10 10.15 -10.05
C LEU A 187 8.70 10.61 -10.44
N ALA A 188 8.55 11.40 -11.51
CA ALA A 188 7.23 11.79 -12.02
C ALA A 188 6.39 10.58 -12.45
N ILE A 189 7.02 9.49 -12.95
CA ILE A 189 6.34 8.24 -13.30
C ILE A 189 5.70 7.61 -12.08
N ILE A 190 6.34 7.67 -10.92
CA ILE A 190 5.77 7.22 -9.64
C ILE A 190 4.52 8.03 -9.30
N GLY A 191 4.59 9.37 -9.42
CA GLY A 191 3.42 10.25 -9.20
C GLY A 191 2.25 9.94 -10.13
N ILE A 192 2.52 9.62 -11.41
CA ILE A 192 1.49 9.21 -12.36
C ILE A 192 0.86 7.88 -11.96
N ALA A 193 1.66 6.89 -11.52
CA ALA A 193 1.14 5.62 -11.02
C ALA A 193 0.22 5.83 -9.82
N PHE A 194 0.58 6.72 -8.88
CA PHE A 194 -0.25 7.11 -7.75
C PHE A 194 -1.59 7.70 -8.20
N GLY A 195 -1.56 8.75 -9.02
CA GLY A 195 -2.78 9.42 -9.49
C GLY A 195 -3.73 8.46 -10.21
N LEU A 196 -3.21 7.66 -11.15
CA LEU A 196 -4.01 6.70 -11.89
C LEU A 196 -4.52 5.57 -10.99
N GLY A 197 -3.68 5.03 -10.08
CA GLY A 197 -4.07 3.96 -9.16
C GLY A 197 -5.21 4.39 -8.24
N PHE A 198 -5.12 5.59 -7.64
CA PHE A 198 -6.16 6.13 -6.76
C PHE A 198 -7.45 6.55 -7.48
N ILE A 199 -7.43 6.74 -8.80
CA ILE A 199 -8.64 6.97 -9.60
C ILE A 199 -9.27 5.63 -10.02
N THR A 200 -8.46 4.70 -10.52
CA THR A 200 -8.97 3.44 -11.09
C THR A 200 -9.38 2.44 -10.01
N GLY A 201 -8.66 2.40 -8.87
CA GLY A 201 -8.93 1.45 -7.79
C GLY A 201 -10.34 1.58 -7.21
N PRO A 202 -10.77 2.76 -6.74
CA PRO A 202 -12.13 2.95 -6.25
C PRO A 202 -13.21 2.67 -7.32
N GLY A 203 -12.94 2.99 -8.59
CA GLY A 203 -13.84 2.66 -9.71
C GLY A 203 -14.03 1.14 -9.85
N ILE A 204 -12.93 0.39 -9.82
CA ILE A 204 -12.95 -1.08 -9.86
C ILE A 204 -13.63 -1.62 -8.59
N GLY A 205 -13.27 -1.09 -7.40
CA GLY A 205 -13.85 -1.48 -6.13
C GLY A 205 -15.38 -1.34 -6.11
N GLY A 206 -15.90 -0.19 -6.52
CA GLY A 206 -17.33 0.06 -6.61
C GLY A 206 -18.05 -0.81 -7.64
N LEU A 207 -17.39 -1.15 -8.76
CA LEU A 207 -17.93 -2.06 -9.77
C LEU A 207 -18.08 -3.48 -9.23
N PHE A 208 -17.01 -4.02 -8.64
CA PHE A 208 -16.98 -5.40 -8.13
C PHE A 208 -17.67 -5.56 -6.77
N ALA A 209 -17.92 -4.47 -6.03
CA ALA A 209 -18.72 -4.48 -4.80
C ALA A 209 -20.17 -4.97 -5.01
N LYS A 210 -20.68 -4.87 -6.25
CA LYS A 210 -22.01 -5.32 -6.60
C LYS A 210 -22.11 -6.85 -6.74
N ILE A 211 -20.99 -7.54 -6.76
CA ILE A 211 -20.93 -8.99 -6.94
C ILE A 211 -20.69 -9.63 -5.58
N ASN A 212 -21.78 -10.14 -4.96
CA ASN A 212 -21.73 -10.84 -3.70
C ASN A 212 -21.81 -12.36 -3.94
N LEU A 213 -20.69 -13.06 -3.69
CA LEU A 213 -20.63 -14.52 -3.86
C LEU A 213 -21.62 -15.28 -2.97
N LEU A 214 -21.94 -14.73 -1.79
CA LEU A 214 -22.83 -15.39 -0.83
C LEU A 214 -24.30 -15.39 -1.26
N GLU A 215 -24.70 -14.51 -2.19
CA GLU A 215 -26.05 -14.54 -2.76
C GLU A 215 -26.29 -15.78 -3.63
N HIS A 216 -25.24 -16.26 -4.29
CA HIS A 216 -25.32 -17.42 -5.17
C HIS A 216 -24.81 -18.69 -4.49
N TYR A 217 -23.87 -18.57 -3.56
CA TYR A 217 -23.21 -19.70 -2.88
C TYR A 217 -23.12 -19.44 -1.37
N PRO A 218 -24.24 -19.48 -0.61
CA PRO A 218 -24.25 -19.19 0.84
C PRO A 218 -23.32 -20.11 1.65
N SER A 219 -23.09 -21.35 1.17
CA SER A 219 -22.21 -22.31 1.81
C SER A 219 -20.75 -21.87 1.90
N LEU A 220 -20.32 -20.90 1.08
CA LEU A 220 -18.97 -20.39 1.13
C LEU A 220 -18.69 -19.56 2.39
N GLN A 221 -19.71 -19.09 3.10
CA GLN A 221 -19.56 -18.34 4.35
C GLN A 221 -18.81 -19.15 5.41
N GLN A 222 -19.01 -20.47 5.47
CA GLN A 222 -18.29 -21.35 6.40
C GLN A 222 -16.77 -21.36 6.20
N PHE A 223 -16.30 -20.99 5.01
CA PHE A 223 -14.89 -20.86 4.67
C PHE A 223 -14.34 -19.44 4.88
N GLY A 224 -15.13 -18.53 5.44
CA GLY A 224 -14.72 -17.16 5.69
C GLY A 224 -14.94 -16.20 4.52
N VAL A 225 -15.62 -16.65 3.45
CA VAL A 225 -16.02 -15.76 2.33
C VAL A 225 -17.04 -14.76 2.85
N ASN A 226 -16.90 -13.52 2.40
CA ASN A 226 -17.69 -12.37 2.82
C ASN A 226 -18.19 -11.57 1.58
N PRO A 227 -19.11 -10.62 1.73
CA PRO A 227 -19.62 -9.84 0.60
C PRO A 227 -18.56 -9.09 -0.21
N PHE A 228 -17.38 -8.85 0.39
CA PHE A 228 -16.27 -8.10 -0.22
C PHE A 228 -15.15 -9.00 -0.76
N SER A 229 -15.38 -10.30 -0.82
CA SER A 229 -14.39 -11.28 -1.31
C SER A 229 -14.06 -11.09 -2.80
N VAL A 230 -15.01 -10.63 -3.63
CA VAL A 230 -14.74 -10.39 -5.05
C VAL A 230 -13.78 -9.22 -5.26
N PRO A 231 -13.97 -8.03 -4.67
CA PRO A 231 -12.95 -6.97 -4.68
C PRO A 231 -11.58 -7.42 -4.16
N ALA A 232 -11.55 -8.23 -3.08
CA ALA A 232 -10.32 -8.77 -2.54
C ALA A 232 -9.63 -9.74 -3.51
N LEU A 233 -10.39 -10.59 -4.22
CA LEU A 233 -9.88 -11.48 -5.26
C LEU A 233 -9.28 -10.69 -6.43
N VAL A 234 -9.94 -9.62 -6.86
CA VAL A 234 -9.40 -8.75 -7.92
C VAL A 234 -8.07 -8.14 -7.47
N SER A 235 -7.98 -7.63 -6.22
CA SER A 235 -6.73 -7.11 -5.68
C SER A 235 -5.63 -8.18 -5.63
N PHE A 236 -5.98 -9.41 -5.23
CA PHE A 236 -5.07 -10.55 -5.22
C PHE A 236 -4.54 -10.88 -6.62
N LEU A 237 -5.45 -11.00 -7.61
CA LEU A 237 -5.07 -11.32 -8.99
C LEU A 237 -4.18 -10.24 -9.60
N LEU A 238 -4.47 -8.97 -9.31
CA LEU A 238 -3.60 -7.87 -9.72
C LEU A 238 -2.21 -7.97 -9.08
N ALA A 239 -2.11 -8.35 -7.81
CA ALA A 239 -0.83 -8.46 -7.12
C ALA A 239 0.05 -9.62 -7.63
N VAL A 240 -0.56 -10.68 -8.20
CA VAL A 240 0.18 -11.84 -8.74
C VAL A 240 0.37 -11.82 -10.26
N SER A 241 -0.16 -10.81 -10.97
CA SER A 241 -0.01 -10.64 -12.43
C SER A 241 1.31 -9.98 -12.79
#